data_cb74d4ee50e3abc8bd61a141e077b4e2
#
_entry.id   cb74d4ee50e3abc8bd61a141e077b4e2
#
_cell.length_a   1.000
_cell.length_b   1.000
_cell.length_c   1.000
_cell.angle_alpha   90.00
_cell.angle_beta   90.00
_cell.angle_gamma   90.00
#
_symmetry.space_group_name_H-M   'P 1'
#
loop_
_entity.id
_entity.type
_entity.pdbx_description
1 polymer ?
#
loop_
_entity_poly.entity_id
_entity_poly.type
_entity_poly.pdbx_seq_one_letter_code
_entity_poly.pdbx_strand_id
1 'polypeptide(L)'
;MKLIYILSFVLLISCQEKKASQPAGIALSFDDRFIKEWYQLRPLFKKYNAKVTFYVTQPDSLSEEEIIMLRQLQADGHEIGCHGAMHVGSIRYVWEHSTDEYMEKEVFQALRTMKRQGFNPTTFAHPGGSQIWYIDKELLKHFKLLRDVAIKERKIAGFTYKRAVENMDEIYHQYNDSPKVNALLIDVGNNTTIEDIKKGLARAQQENSVMMLFGHRPLRIITHKPEEYGFDIHFLEQILAESAKLKLQYFTMNELHSGL
;
A
#
# COMPACT_ATOMS: atom_id res chain seq x y z
N MET A 1 47.68 -40.42 -48.24
CA MET A 1 46.32 -39.99 -47.92
C MET A 1 46.36 -39.17 -46.58
N LYS A 2 46.26 -37.87 -46.64
CA LYS A 2 46.18 -37.00 -45.42
C LYS A 2 44.70 -36.69 -45.14
N LEU A 3 44.23 -37.21 -44.00
CA LEU A 3 42.85 -36.94 -43.52
C LEU A 3 42.85 -35.58 -42.89
N ILE A 4 42.03 -34.63 -43.43
CA ILE A 4 41.80 -33.29 -42.89
C ILE A 4 40.53 -33.37 -42.02
N TYR A 5 40.67 -33.21 -40.69
CA TYR A 5 39.54 -33.06 -39.79
C TYR A 5 39.10 -31.60 -39.79
N ILE A 6 37.89 -31.34 -40.31
CA ILE A 6 37.23 -30.04 -40.21
C ILE A 6 36.48 -30.00 -38.87
N LEU A 7 36.99 -29.22 -37.95
CA LEU A 7 36.34 -28.98 -36.64
C LEU A 7 35.28 -27.87 -36.81
N SER A 8 33.99 -28.27 -36.89
CA SER A 8 32.88 -27.33 -36.95
C SER A 8 32.65 -26.76 -35.57
N PHE A 9 32.96 -25.47 -35.38
CA PHE A 9 32.68 -24.71 -34.17
C PHE A 9 31.23 -24.20 -34.21
N VAL A 10 30.33 -24.85 -33.49
CA VAL A 10 28.93 -24.40 -33.33
C VAL A 10 28.93 -23.32 -32.28
N LEU A 11 28.80 -22.06 -32.69
CA LEU A 11 28.53 -20.91 -31.81
C LEU A 11 27.09 -21.00 -31.31
N LEU A 12 26.92 -21.49 -30.08
CA LEU A 12 25.68 -21.37 -29.35
C LEU A 12 25.50 -19.89 -28.95
N ILE A 13 24.74 -19.11 -29.74
CA ILE A 13 24.27 -17.80 -29.35
C ILE A 13 23.18 -18.03 -28.29
N SER A 14 23.55 -17.93 -27.02
CA SER A 14 22.60 -17.86 -25.91
C SER A 14 21.87 -16.54 -26.03
N CYS A 15 20.66 -16.55 -26.57
CA CYS A 15 19.71 -15.46 -26.42
C CYS A 15 19.31 -15.41 -24.94
N GLN A 16 20.00 -14.62 -24.12
CA GLN A 16 19.45 -14.23 -22.84
C GLN A 16 18.24 -13.32 -23.13
N GLU A 17 17.04 -13.86 -22.96
CA GLU A 17 15.84 -13.04 -22.87
C GLU A 17 16.11 -11.99 -21.77
N LYS A 18 16.22 -10.71 -22.17
CA LYS A 18 16.20 -9.60 -21.23
C LYS A 18 14.86 -9.69 -20.50
N LYS A 19 14.88 -10.16 -19.24
CA LYS A 19 13.73 -10.05 -18.35
C LYS A 19 13.26 -8.61 -18.44
N ALA A 20 12.01 -8.39 -18.88
CA ALA A 20 11.47 -7.04 -19.01
C ALA A 20 11.71 -6.33 -17.66
N SER A 21 12.30 -5.14 -17.70
CA SER A 21 12.55 -4.37 -16.47
C SER A 21 11.20 -4.05 -15.85
N GLN A 22 11.01 -4.44 -14.60
CA GLN A 22 9.80 -4.11 -13.85
C GLN A 22 9.65 -2.58 -13.82
N PRO A 23 8.43 -2.04 -14.02
CA PRO A 23 8.25 -0.60 -14.10
C PRO A 23 8.38 0.06 -12.73
N ALA A 24 9.04 1.21 -12.68
CA ALA A 24 9.03 2.06 -11.50
C ALA A 24 7.62 2.60 -11.23
N GLY A 25 7.24 2.72 -9.96
CA GLY A 25 5.89 3.12 -9.64
C GLY A 25 5.67 3.67 -8.24
N ILE A 26 4.41 3.92 -7.97
CA ILE A 26 3.89 4.34 -6.68
C ILE A 26 2.65 3.52 -6.33
N ALA A 27 2.52 3.08 -5.07
CA ALA A 27 1.33 2.48 -4.52
C ALA A 27 0.81 3.34 -3.36
N LEU A 28 -0.39 3.88 -3.53
CA LEU A 28 -1.07 4.70 -2.54
C LEU A 28 -2.18 3.89 -1.88
N SER A 29 -2.32 3.99 -0.56
CA SER A 29 -3.45 3.42 0.17
C SER A 29 -4.04 4.40 1.17
N PHE A 30 -5.31 4.21 1.49
CA PHE A 30 -6.02 5.02 2.49
C PHE A 30 -6.77 4.08 3.44
N ASP A 31 -6.62 4.36 4.74
CA ASP A 31 -7.11 3.50 5.80
C ASP A 31 -8.36 4.07 6.47
N ASP A 32 -9.08 3.21 7.17
CA ASP A 32 -10.24 3.46 8.01
C ASP A 32 -11.59 3.49 7.27
N ARG A 33 -12.35 4.57 7.43
CA ARG A 33 -13.75 4.61 7.02
C ARG A 33 -14.19 5.99 6.52
N PHE A 34 -13.30 6.70 5.83
CA PHE A 34 -13.57 8.03 5.27
C PHE A 34 -14.11 7.95 3.84
N ILE A 35 -15.09 7.06 3.61
CA ILE A 35 -15.55 6.66 2.27
C ILE A 35 -16.11 7.83 1.48
N LYS A 36 -16.89 8.71 2.11
CA LYS A 36 -17.47 9.90 1.45
C LYS A 36 -16.39 10.88 1.00
N GLU A 37 -15.39 11.08 1.84
CA GLU A 37 -14.24 11.95 1.55
C GLU A 37 -13.36 11.32 0.44
N TRP A 38 -13.08 10.01 0.50
CA TRP A 38 -12.35 9.31 -0.56
C TRP A 38 -13.08 9.36 -1.90
N TYR A 39 -14.39 9.16 -1.89
CA TYR A 39 -15.22 9.22 -3.08
C TYR A 39 -15.16 10.60 -3.77
N GLN A 40 -15.01 11.67 -3.01
CA GLN A 40 -14.85 13.03 -3.54
C GLN A 40 -13.50 13.24 -4.24
N LEU A 41 -12.50 12.36 -4.05
CA LEU A 41 -11.21 12.41 -4.74
C LEU A 41 -11.23 11.79 -6.16
N ARG A 42 -12.33 11.16 -6.59
CA ARG A 42 -12.43 10.53 -7.91
C ARG A 42 -11.98 11.45 -9.07
N PRO A 43 -12.38 12.74 -9.15
CA PRO A 43 -11.90 13.63 -10.19
C PRO A 43 -10.38 13.81 -10.17
N LEU A 44 -9.78 13.85 -8.98
CA LEU A 44 -8.32 13.96 -8.80
C LEU A 44 -7.61 12.69 -9.29
N PHE A 45 -8.08 11.53 -8.89
CA PHE A 45 -7.52 10.25 -9.37
C PHE A 45 -7.67 10.10 -10.88
N LYS A 46 -8.82 10.46 -11.44
CA LYS A 46 -9.04 10.45 -12.88
C LYS A 46 -8.10 11.39 -13.64
N LYS A 47 -7.85 12.60 -13.11
CA LYS A 47 -6.94 13.61 -13.69
C LYS A 47 -5.53 13.03 -13.92
N TYR A 48 -5.04 12.22 -12.98
CA TYR A 48 -3.70 11.64 -13.03
C TYR A 48 -3.67 10.17 -13.46
N ASN A 49 -4.82 9.60 -13.83
CA ASN A 49 -4.98 8.16 -14.11
C ASN A 49 -4.43 7.29 -12.96
N ALA A 50 -4.66 7.73 -11.73
CA ALA A 50 -4.14 7.09 -10.53
C ALA A 50 -5.06 5.97 -10.05
N LYS A 51 -4.48 4.82 -9.67
CA LYS A 51 -5.12 3.76 -8.93
C LYS A 51 -4.65 3.79 -7.49
N VAL A 52 -5.51 3.46 -6.54
CA VAL A 52 -5.19 3.41 -5.10
C VAL A 52 -5.89 2.24 -4.45
N THR A 53 -5.47 1.88 -3.22
CA THR A 53 -6.12 0.88 -2.39
C THR A 53 -6.83 1.56 -1.22
N PHE A 54 -8.11 1.23 -0.99
CA PHE A 54 -8.88 1.67 0.17
C PHE A 54 -9.00 0.51 1.15
N TYR A 55 -8.35 0.60 2.30
CA TYR A 55 -8.42 -0.38 3.37
C TYR A 55 -9.57 -0.03 4.32
N VAL A 56 -10.68 -0.75 4.18
CA VAL A 56 -11.94 -0.46 4.88
C VAL A 56 -12.03 -1.24 6.19
N THR A 57 -12.25 -0.53 7.29
CA THR A 57 -12.58 -1.11 8.59
C THR A 57 -14.07 -1.05 8.89
N GLN A 58 -14.52 -1.83 9.88
CA GLN A 58 -15.91 -1.86 10.37
C GLN A 58 -16.95 -2.00 9.25
N PRO A 59 -16.80 -2.97 8.33
CA PRO A 59 -17.65 -3.07 7.15
C PRO A 59 -19.13 -3.36 7.48
N ASP A 60 -19.45 -3.86 8.65
CA ASP A 60 -20.83 -4.10 9.14
C ASP A 60 -21.57 -2.79 9.50
N SER A 61 -20.85 -1.71 9.72
CA SER A 61 -21.42 -0.39 10.03
C SER A 61 -21.59 0.51 8.79
N LEU A 62 -21.25 0.02 7.59
CA LEU A 62 -21.39 0.79 6.35
C LEU A 62 -22.86 0.98 5.97
N SER A 63 -23.23 2.19 5.60
CA SER A 63 -24.52 2.47 4.97
C SER A 63 -24.56 1.93 3.53
N GLU A 64 -25.77 1.73 2.98
CA GLU A 64 -25.92 1.35 1.57
C GLU A 64 -25.29 2.36 0.61
N GLU A 65 -25.37 3.66 0.93
CA GLU A 65 -24.73 4.72 0.16
C GLU A 65 -23.20 4.55 0.13
N GLU A 66 -22.56 4.28 1.27
CA GLU A 66 -21.12 4.03 1.35
C GLU A 66 -20.70 2.77 0.58
N ILE A 67 -21.51 1.71 0.63
CA ILE A 67 -21.26 0.50 -0.17
C ILE A 67 -21.34 0.79 -1.68
N ILE A 68 -22.31 1.60 -2.12
CA ILE A 68 -22.41 2.04 -3.52
C ILE A 68 -21.19 2.86 -3.93
N MET A 69 -20.74 3.79 -3.09
CA MET A 69 -19.54 4.59 -3.34
C MET A 69 -18.29 3.72 -3.48
N LEU A 70 -18.10 2.73 -2.60
CA LEU A 70 -16.98 1.79 -2.69
C LEU A 70 -17.02 0.94 -3.97
N ARG A 71 -18.22 0.48 -4.40
CA ARG A 71 -18.37 -0.24 -5.67
C ARG A 71 -18.02 0.63 -6.87
N GLN A 72 -18.34 1.93 -6.84
CA GLN A 72 -17.97 2.86 -7.88
C GLN A 72 -16.46 3.12 -7.91
N LEU A 73 -15.82 3.27 -6.74
CA LEU A 73 -14.36 3.33 -6.63
C LEU A 73 -13.70 2.07 -7.20
N GLN A 74 -14.24 0.90 -6.90
CA GLN A 74 -13.75 -0.37 -7.47
C GLN A 74 -13.92 -0.42 -8.99
N ALA A 75 -15.06 0.05 -9.51
CA ALA A 75 -15.31 0.14 -10.96
C ALA A 75 -14.38 1.14 -11.67
N ASP A 76 -13.88 2.16 -10.98
CA ASP A 76 -12.86 3.10 -11.49
C ASP A 76 -11.44 2.47 -11.49
N GLY A 77 -11.28 1.22 -11.04
CA GLY A 77 -10.00 0.50 -11.03
C GLY A 77 -9.23 0.58 -9.72
N HIS A 78 -9.83 1.11 -8.65
CA HIS A 78 -9.25 1.09 -7.32
C HIS A 78 -9.48 -0.26 -6.63
N GLU A 79 -8.62 -0.59 -5.67
CA GLU A 79 -8.77 -1.78 -4.84
C GLU A 79 -9.52 -1.45 -3.55
N ILE A 80 -10.38 -2.39 -3.10
CA ILE A 80 -10.99 -2.38 -1.77
C ILE A 80 -10.34 -3.50 -0.95
N GLY A 81 -9.46 -3.11 -0.02
CA GLY A 81 -8.74 -3.99 0.89
C GLY A 81 -9.41 -4.09 2.27
N CYS A 82 -8.97 -5.04 3.10
CA CYS A 82 -9.50 -5.28 4.43
C CYS A 82 -8.66 -4.57 5.51
N HIS A 83 -9.33 -3.87 6.45
CA HIS A 83 -8.71 -3.22 7.61
C HIS A 83 -9.38 -3.62 8.93
N GLY A 84 -9.89 -4.85 9.00
CA GLY A 84 -10.50 -5.44 10.18
C GLY A 84 -11.96 -5.06 10.42
N ALA A 85 -12.60 -5.79 11.34
CA ALA A 85 -14.01 -5.61 11.70
C ALA A 85 -14.21 -4.59 12.81
N MET A 86 -13.27 -4.48 13.75
CA MET A 86 -13.37 -3.65 14.95
C MET A 86 -12.29 -2.56 15.00
N HIS A 87 -11.29 -2.64 14.14
CA HIS A 87 -10.10 -1.79 14.13
C HIS A 87 -9.26 -1.94 15.40
N VAL A 88 -8.99 -3.19 15.81
CA VAL A 88 -8.19 -3.48 17.01
C VAL A 88 -6.80 -3.97 16.61
N GLY A 89 -5.78 -3.44 17.30
CA GLY A 89 -4.39 -3.86 17.08
C GLY A 89 -4.13 -5.28 17.58
N SER A 90 -3.49 -6.11 16.76
CA SER A 90 -3.28 -7.54 17.02
C SER A 90 -2.49 -7.81 18.31
N ILE A 91 -1.42 -7.03 18.59
CA ILE A 91 -0.53 -7.26 19.75
C ILE A 91 -1.33 -7.21 21.06
N ARG A 92 -2.08 -6.13 21.26
CA ARG A 92 -2.85 -5.95 22.49
C ARG A 92 -3.99 -6.96 22.59
N TYR A 93 -4.72 -7.15 21.49
CA TYR A 93 -5.88 -8.03 21.49
C TYR A 93 -5.50 -9.48 21.81
N VAL A 94 -4.44 -10.00 21.18
CA VAL A 94 -3.99 -11.38 21.42
C VAL A 94 -3.40 -11.56 22.82
N TRP A 95 -2.82 -10.51 23.41
CA TRP A 95 -2.36 -10.55 24.81
C TRP A 95 -3.53 -10.70 25.79
N GLU A 96 -4.65 -10.03 25.53
CA GLU A 96 -5.85 -10.03 26.40
C GLU A 96 -6.77 -11.23 26.10
N HIS A 97 -6.69 -11.83 24.90
CA HIS A 97 -7.56 -12.90 24.41
C HIS A 97 -6.74 -14.06 23.80
N SER A 98 -7.01 -14.38 22.52
CA SER A 98 -6.27 -15.42 21.79
C SER A 98 -6.09 -15.07 20.31
N THR A 99 -5.18 -15.81 19.65
CA THR A 99 -5.01 -15.73 18.18
C THR A 99 -6.29 -16.10 17.44
N ASP A 100 -6.96 -17.20 17.86
CA ASP A 100 -8.17 -17.69 17.20
C ASP A 100 -9.30 -16.68 17.35
N GLU A 101 -9.42 -16.06 18.51
CA GLU A 101 -10.45 -15.04 18.75
C GLU A 101 -10.16 -13.77 17.92
N TYR A 102 -8.90 -13.32 17.83
CA TYR A 102 -8.51 -12.22 16.95
C TYR A 102 -8.89 -12.53 15.47
N MET A 103 -8.50 -13.70 14.98
CA MET A 103 -8.82 -14.10 13.60
C MET A 103 -10.33 -14.15 13.37
N GLU A 104 -11.11 -14.68 14.30
CA GLU A 104 -12.57 -14.77 14.16
C GLU A 104 -13.24 -13.40 14.23
N LYS A 105 -12.89 -12.56 15.22
CA LYS A 105 -13.60 -11.29 15.50
C LYS A 105 -13.15 -10.15 14.58
N GLU A 106 -11.85 -10.06 14.32
CA GLU A 106 -11.27 -8.94 13.56
C GLU A 106 -11.18 -9.26 12.07
N VAL A 107 -10.80 -10.50 11.71
CA VAL A 107 -10.48 -10.83 10.32
C VAL A 107 -11.65 -11.52 9.62
N PHE A 108 -12.13 -12.67 10.12
CA PHE A 108 -13.16 -13.44 9.41
C PHE A 108 -14.52 -12.75 9.43
N GLN A 109 -14.86 -12.04 10.50
CA GLN A 109 -16.07 -11.22 10.53
C GLN A 109 -16.03 -10.13 9.44
N ALA A 110 -14.89 -9.42 9.29
CA ALA A 110 -14.72 -8.43 8.22
C ALA A 110 -14.87 -9.08 6.83
N LEU A 111 -14.15 -10.18 6.57
CA LEU A 111 -14.20 -10.89 5.28
C LEU A 111 -15.62 -11.35 4.92
N ARG A 112 -16.35 -11.95 5.89
CA ARG A 112 -17.73 -12.39 5.64
C ARG A 112 -18.66 -11.23 5.31
N THR A 113 -18.50 -10.10 6.01
CA THR A 113 -19.31 -8.91 5.76
C THR A 113 -18.99 -8.29 4.42
N MET A 114 -17.71 -8.05 4.12
CA MET A 114 -17.27 -7.52 2.83
C MET A 114 -17.72 -8.40 1.65
N LYS A 115 -17.68 -9.74 1.82
CA LYS A 115 -18.16 -10.68 0.81
C LYS A 115 -19.67 -10.54 0.57
N ARG A 116 -20.48 -10.39 1.63
CA ARG A 116 -21.94 -10.14 1.49
C ARG A 116 -22.22 -8.82 0.77
N GLN A 117 -21.36 -7.82 0.93
CA GLN A 117 -21.44 -6.53 0.26
C GLN A 117 -20.89 -6.54 -1.18
N GLY A 118 -20.38 -7.69 -1.66
CA GLY A 118 -19.86 -7.88 -3.02
C GLY A 118 -18.38 -7.56 -3.19
N PHE A 119 -17.62 -7.39 -2.11
CA PHE A 119 -16.17 -7.19 -2.13
C PHE A 119 -15.44 -8.51 -1.85
N ASN A 120 -14.26 -8.67 -2.44
CA ASN A 120 -13.38 -9.82 -2.22
C ASN A 120 -11.96 -9.35 -1.94
N PRO A 121 -11.67 -8.79 -0.75
CA PRO A 121 -10.37 -8.25 -0.43
C PRO A 121 -9.29 -9.35 -0.42
N THR A 122 -8.18 -9.10 -1.05
CA THR A 122 -7.02 -10.01 -1.11
C THR A 122 -5.80 -9.45 -0.40
N THR A 123 -5.90 -8.22 0.11
CA THR A 123 -4.85 -7.55 0.89
C THR A 123 -5.41 -7.09 2.22
N PHE A 124 -4.52 -7.02 3.24
CA PHE A 124 -4.86 -6.61 4.59
C PHE A 124 -3.91 -5.53 5.08
N ALA A 125 -4.44 -4.46 5.66
CA ALA A 125 -3.66 -3.49 6.40
C ALA A 125 -3.83 -3.71 7.91
N HIS A 126 -2.72 -3.68 8.66
CA HIS A 126 -2.77 -3.87 10.11
C HIS A 126 -3.38 -2.66 10.82
N PRO A 127 -4.51 -2.82 11.57
CA PRO A 127 -5.07 -1.76 12.38
C PRO A 127 -4.04 -1.17 13.35
N GLY A 128 -3.86 0.16 13.30
CA GLY A 128 -2.89 0.88 14.12
C GLY A 128 -1.42 0.50 13.91
N GLY A 129 -1.07 -0.16 12.80
CA GLY A 129 0.28 -0.67 12.54
C GLY A 129 0.72 -1.72 13.57
N SER A 130 -0.22 -2.44 14.17
CA SER A 130 0.03 -3.44 15.21
C SER A 130 0.31 -4.80 14.58
N GLN A 131 1.59 -5.09 14.35
CA GLN A 131 2.06 -6.30 13.67
C GLN A 131 2.72 -7.27 14.64
N ILE A 132 2.43 -8.58 14.49
CA ILE A 132 3.10 -9.65 15.20
C ILE A 132 3.25 -10.89 14.31
N TRP A 133 4.44 -11.46 14.23
CA TRP A 133 4.84 -12.45 13.23
C TRP A 133 3.94 -13.68 13.12
N TYR A 134 3.40 -14.20 14.23
CA TYR A 134 2.53 -15.39 14.20
C TYR A 134 1.10 -15.05 13.71
N ILE A 135 0.63 -13.81 13.92
CA ILE A 135 -0.61 -13.31 13.32
C ILE A 135 -0.41 -13.12 11.81
N ASP A 136 0.74 -12.56 11.38
CA ASP A 136 1.05 -12.45 9.95
C ASP A 136 0.98 -13.80 9.25
N LYS A 137 1.52 -14.84 9.90
CA LYS A 137 1.48 -16.21 9.37
C LYS A 137 0.05 -16.72 9.18
N GLU A 138 -0.86 -16.41 10.10
CA GLU A 138 -2.28 -16.77 9.97
C GLU A 138 -2.97 -15.92 8.88
N LEU A 139 -2.74 -14.59 8.86
CA LEU A 139 -3.29 -13.69 7.86
C LEU A 139 -2.88 -14.10 6.42
N LEU A 140 -1.62 -14.49 6.20
CA LEU A 140 -1.10 -14.90 4.90
C LEU A 140 -1.71 -16.22 4.36
N LYS A 141 -2.51 -16.94 5.14
CA LYS A 141 -3.34 -18.04 4.63
C LYS A 141 -4.59 -17.52 3.89
N HIS A 142 -4.95 -16.25 4.08
CA HIS A 142 -6.20 -15.65 3.60
C HIS A 142 -5.97 -14.44 2.69
N PHE A 143 -4.84 -13.75 2.86
CA PHE A 143 -4.45 -12.57 2.08
C PHE A 143 -3.15 -12.81 1.32
N LYS A 144 -3.04 -12.21 0.15
CA LYS A 144 -1.82 -12.27 -0.67
C LYS A 144 -0.73 -11.33 -0.16
N LEU A 145 -1.14 -10.19 0.43
CA LEU A 145 -0.23 -9.16 0.86
C LEU A 145 -0.73 -8.50 2.15
N LEU A 146 0.19 -8.26 3.07
CA LEU A 146 -0.01 -7.51 4.30
C LEU A 146 0.73 -6.19 4.23
N ARG A 147 0.05 -5.09 4.55
CA ARG A 147 0.64 -3.76 4.62
C ARG A 147 0.75 -3.31 6.07
N ASP A 148 1.96 -2.89 6.44
CA ASP A 148 2.29 -2.30 7.73
C ASP A 148 2.75 -0.84 7.57
N VAL A 149 3.05 -0.18 8.67
CA VAL A 149 3.29 1.25 8.78
C VAL A 149 4.77 1.58 8.84
N ALA A 150 5.21 2.53 8.02
CA ALA A 150 6.48 3.22 8.15
C ALA A 150 6.25 4.70 8.53
N ILE A 151 6.99 5.18 9.53
CA ILE A 151 6.89 6.55 10.05
C ILE A 151 8.26 7.23 9.92
N LYS A 152 8.27 8.44 9.34
CA LYS A 152 9.48 9.24 9.16
C LYS A 152 10.06 9.71 10.48
N GLU A 153 9.22 10.15 11.41
CA GLU A 153 9.66 10.70 12.69
C GLU A 153 9.08 9.88 13.85
N ARG A 154 9.93 9.46 14.79
CA ARG A 154 9.52 8.78 16.02
C ARG A 154 10.14 9.48 17.22
N LYS A 155 9.33 9.64 18.29
CA LYS A 155 9.84 10.06 19.60
C LYS A 155 10.13 8.84 20.46
N ILE A 156 11.40 8.67 20.86
CA ILE A 156 11.85 7.56 21.70
C ILE A 156 12.60 8.16 22.89
N ALA A 157 12.14 7.91 24.10
CA ALA A 157 12.75 8.40 25.36
C ALA A 157 13.04 9.92 25.35
N GLY A 158 12.13 10.73 24.79
CA GLY A 158 12.25 12.19 24.70
C GLY A 158 13.05 12.72 23.52
N PHE A 159 13.71 11.86 22.77
CA PHE A 159 14.45 12.23 21.55
C PHE A 159 13.60 12.03 20.29
N THR A 160 13.67 12.98 19.35
CA THR A 160 13.04 12.81 18.04
C THR A 160 14.02 12.18 17.08
N TYR A 161 13.73 10.96 16.66
CA TYR A 161 14.46 10.26 15.60
C TYR A 161 13.80 10.54 14.26
N LYS A 162 14.57 11.10 13.33
CA LYS A 162 14.13 11.43 11.97
C LYS A 162 14.88 10.58 10.96
N ARG A 163 14.17 10.06 9.96
CA ARG A 163 14.74 9.30 8.84
C ARG A 163 14.58 10.08 7.54
N ALA A 164 15.58 10.03 6.68
CA ALA A 164 15.43 10.49 5.31
C ALA A 164 14.58 9.49 4.53
N VAL A 165 13.55 9.96 3.86
CA VAL A 165 12.57 9.11 3.16
C VAL A 165 13.24 8.27 2.08
N GLU A 166 14.20 8.85 1.38
CA GLU A 166 15.01 8.15 0.37
C GLU A 166 15.88 7.01 0.94
N ASN A 167 16.06 6.92 2.25
CA ASN A 167 16.84 5.87 2.93
C ASN A 167 15.98 4.87 3.71
N MET A 168 14.67 4.88 3.50
CA MET A 168 13.72 3.97 4.15
C MET A 168 13.43 2.76 3.25
N ASP A 169 14.37 1.79 3.19
CA ASP A 169 14.30 0.66 2.26
C ASP A 169 12.96 -0.09 2.32
N GLU A 170 12.35 -0.16 3.49
CA GLU A 170 11.09 -0.87 3.73
C GLU A 170 9.88 -0.29 2.98
N ILE A 171 9.93 0.96 2.50
CA ILE A 171 8.83 1.57 1.74
C ILE A 171 8.97 1.41 0.22
N TYR A 172 10.00 0.69 -0.24
CA TYR A 172 10.22 0.42 -1.67
C TYR A 172 10.05 -1.06 -1.97
N HIS A 173 9.00 -1.39 -2.71
CA HIS A 173 8.78 -2.76 -3.15
C HIS A 173 9.66 -3.07 -4.37
N GLN A 174 10.46 -4.14 -4.25
CA GLN A 174 11.47 -4.54 -5.25
C GLN A 174 11.03 -5.71 -6.14
N TYR A 175 9.73 -5.99 -6.23
CA TYR A 175 9.18 -7.15 -6.97
C TYR A 175 9.81 -8.49 -6.56
N ASN A 176 10.09 -8.63 -5.28
CA ASN A 176 10.77 -9.79 -4.70
C ASN A 176 9.82 -10.82 -4.07
N ASP A 177 8.54 -10.81 -4.47
CA ASP A 177 7.46 -11.68 -3.96
C ASP A 177 7.27 -11.63 -2.43
N SER A 178 7.77 -10.59 -1.77
CA SER A 178 7.49 -10.39 -0.34
C SER A 178 5.99 -10.17 -0.12
N PRO A 179 5.33 -11.00 0.67
CA PRO A 179 3.91 -10.82 0.96
C PRO A 179 3.68 -9.73 2.04
N LYS A 180 4.74 -9.06 2.50
CA LYS A 180 4.68 -8.00 3.52
C LYS A 180 5.38 -6.76 3.00
N VAL A 181 4.70 -5.63 3.13
CA VAL A 181 5.16 -4.31 2.70
C VAL A 181 4.89 -3.27 3.77
N ASN A 182 5.69 -2.20 3.78
CA ASN A 182 5.45 -1.05 4.64
C ASN A 182 5.16 0.18 3.78
N ALA A 183 4.22 1.00 4.19
CA ALA A 183 3.91 2.25 3.51
C ALA A 183 4.21 3.46 4.42
N LEU A 184 4.76 4.52 3.86
CA LEU A 184 5.06 5.75 4.57
C LEU A 184 3.79 6.55 4.81
N LEU A 185 3.55 6.95 6.06
CA LEU A 185 2.43 7.81 6.44
C LEU A 185 2.59 9.21 5.85
N ILE A 186 1.55 9.70 5.18
CA ILE A 186 1.49 11.05 4.59
C ILE A 186 0.57 12.02 5.33
N ASP A 187 -0.03 11.61 6.44
CA ASP A 187 -0.84 12.50 7.26
C ASP A 187 -0.03 13.68 7.82
N VAL A 188 -0.71 14.78 8.06
CA VAL A 188 -0.09 16.05 8.48
C VAL A 188 0.80 15.91 9.72
N GLY A 189 0.46 15.03 10.65
CA GLY A 189 1.21 14.77 11.88
C GLY A 189 2.57 14.07 11.67
N ASN A 190 2.85 13.51 10.48
CA ASN A 190 4.11 12.80 10.20
C ASN A 190 5.24 13.72 9.67
N ASN A 191 4.96 15.00 9.42
CA ASN A 191 5.91 16.00 8.92
C ASN A 191 6.64 15.59 7.62
N THR A 192 6.00 14.76 6.78
CA THR A 192 6.52 14.42 5.46
C THR A 192 6.32 15.60 4.51
N THR A 193 7.41 16.06 3.88
CA THR A 193 7.38 17.20 2.96
C THR A 193 7.34 16.76 1.51
N ILE A 194 6.95 17.66 0.61
CA ILE A 194 6.99 17.34 -0.83
C ILE A 194 8.42 17.08 -1.34
N GLU A 195 9.42 17.68 -0.74
CA GLU A 195 10.82 17.42 -1.09
C GLU A 195 11.27 16.01 -0.66
N ASP A 196 10.78 15.51 0.48
CA ASP A 196 11.00 14.12 0.88
C ASP A 196 10.37 13.15 -0.14
N ILE A 197 9.14 13.45 -0.57
CA ILE A 197 8.45 12.65 -1.58
C ILE A 197 9.19 12.66 -2.91
N LYS A 198 9.61 13.83 -3.41
CA LYS A 198 10.36 13.94 -4.66
C LYS A 198 11.62 13.07 -4.66
N LYS A 199 12.39 13.08 -3.57
CA LYS A 199 13.58 12.25 -3.42
C LYS A 199 13.21 10.75 -3.42
N GLY A 200 12.15 10.38 -2.69
CA GLY A 200 11.66 9.00 -2.66
C GLY A 200 11.19 8.50 -4.04
N LEU A 201 10.43 9.31 -4.77
CA LEU A 201 9.97 8.98 -6.12
C LEU A 201 11.13 8.88 -7.12
N ALA A 202 12.15 9.75 -7.00
CA ALA A 202 13.36 9.68 -7.82
C ALA A 202 14.14 8.39 -7.55
N ARG A 203 14.26 7.96 -6.28
CA ARG A 203 14.84 6.66 -5.93
C ARG A 203 14.04 5.51 -6.55
N ALA A 204 12.72 5.52 -6.39
CA ALA A 204 11.86 4.47 -6.97
C ALA A 204 12.07 4.36 -8.50
N GLN A 205 12.20 5.50 -9.20
CA GLN A 205 12.49 5.54 -10.63
C GLN A 205 13.87 4.94 -10.96
N GLN A 206 14.91 5.30 -10.19
CA GLN A 206 16.28 4.81 -10.43
C GLN A 206 16.42 3.30 -10.20
N GLU A 207 15.73 2.78 -9.20
CA GLU A 207 15.82 1.38 -8.79
C GLU A 207 14.80 0.47 -9.47
N ASN A 208 13.90 1.03 -10.32
CA ASN A 208 12.74 0.32 -10.87
C ASN A 208 11.92 -0.38 -9.77
N SER A 209 11.66 0.34 -8.69
CA SER A 209 10.88 -0.10 -7.53
C SER A 209 9.56 0.66 -7.40
N VAL A 210 8.70 0.23 -6.48
CA VAL A 210 7.43 0.90 -6.18
C VAL A 210 7.52 1.55 -4.80
N MET A 211 7.42 2.89 -4.75
CA MET A 211 7.31 3.61 -3.48
C MET A 211 5.92 3.48 -2.91
N MET A 212 5.81 3.10 -1.63
CA MET A 212 4.53 2.88 -0.97
C MET A 212 4.21 3.97 0.04
N LEU A 213 3.03 4.57 -0.10
CA LEU A 213 2.52 5.63 0.76
C LEU A 213 1.14 5.25 1.29
N PHE A 214 0.81 5.76 2.49
CA PHE A 214 -0.55 5.65 2.99
C PHE A 214 -0.96 6.89 3.79
N GLY A 215 -2.27 7.11 3.89
CA GLY A 215 -2.90 8.13 4.69
C GLY A 215 -4.30 7.71 5.11
N HIS A 216 -5.05 8.64 5.70
CA HIS A 216 -6.38 8.31 6.23
C HIS A 216 -7.44 9.22 5.63
N ARG A 217 -7.80 10.30 6.32
CA ARG A 217 -8.85 11.23 5.92
C ARG A 217 -8.31 12.31 4.99
N PRO A 218 -8.94 12.56 3.81
CA PRO A 218 -8.65 13.74 3.01
C PRO A 218 -9.11 15.04 3.71
N LEU A 219 -8.21 15.98 3.92
CA LEU A 219 -8.46 17.26 4.55
C LEU A 219 -8.40 18.39 3.51
N ARG A 220 -9.46 19.21 3.45
CA ARG A 220 -9.51 20.41 2.58
C ARG A 220 -8.90 21.64 3.22
N ILE A 221 -8.89 21.70 4.54
CA ILE A 221 -8.35 22.78 5.35
C ILE A 221 -7.48 22.15 6.42
N ILE A 222 -6.23 22.60 6.50
CA ILE A 222 -5.29 22.17 7.51
C ILE A 222 -5.29 23.20 8.64
N THR A 223 -5.57 22.77 9.85
CA THR A 223 -5.64 23.61 11.04
C THR A 223 -4.40 23.53 11.91
N HIS A 224 -3.53 22.55 11.67
CA HIS A 224 -2.34 22.24 12.47
C HIS A 224 -2.63 21.97 13.97
N LYS A 225 -3.85 21.56 14.28
CA LYS A 225 -4.20 21.13 15.62
C LYS A 225 -3.62 19.74 15.92
N PRO A 226 -3.26 19.44 17.18
CA PRO A 226 -2.68 18.15 17.54
C PRO A 226 -3.58 16.94 17.24
N GLU A 227 -4.90 17.14 17.28
CA GLU A 227 -5.93 16.14 17.00
C GLU A 227 -6.28 15.98 15.51
N GLU A 228 -5.62 16.74 14.62
CA GLU A 228 -5.90 16.69 13.19
C GLU A 228 -5.40 15.37 12.61
N TYR A 229 -6.34 14.58 12.12
CA TYR A 229 -6.10 13.24 11.61
C TYR A 229 -6.44 13.14 10.13
N GLY A 230 -5.41 12.93 9.30
CA GLY A 230 -5.55 12.85 7.86
C GLY A 230 -4.47 13.60 7.09
N PHE A 231 -4.60 13.63 5.78
CA PHE A 231 -3.65 14.24 4.85
C PHE A 231 -4.25 15.44 4.10
N ASP A 232 -3.42 16.40 3.73
CA ASP A 232 -3.79 17.53 2.88
C ASP A 232 -4.06 17.06 1.45
N ILE A 233 -5.24 17.38 0.90
CA ILE A 233 -5.60 17.06 -0.49
C ILE A 233 -4.64 17.75 -1.47
N HIS A 234 -4.18 18.95 -1.17
CA HIS A 234 -3.20 19.65 -2.01
C HIS A 234 -1.84 18.94 -2.01
N PHE A 235 -1.41 18.42 -0.86
CA PHE A 235 -0.21 17.60 -0.77
C PHE A 235 -0.34 16.30 -1.59
N LEU A 236 -1.49 15.63 -1.52
CA LEU A 236 -1.76 14.47 -2.37
C LEU A 236 -1.68 14.84 -3.86
N GLU A 237 -2.27 15.97 -4.26
CA GLU A 237 -2.19 16.42 -5.66
C GLU A 237 -0.74 16.67 -6.10
N GLN A 238 0.11 17.24 -5.24
CA GLN A 238 1.53 17.40 -5.54
C GLN A 238 2.25 16.05 -5.72
N ILE A 239 1.94 15.06 -4.88
CA ILE A 239 2.47 13.68 -5.03
C ILE A 239 2.09 13.10 -6.39
N LEU A 240 0.81 13.19 -6.77
CA LEU A 240 0.32 12.68 -8.04
C LEU A 240 0.96 13.40 -9.24
N ALA A 241 1.13 14.72 -9.14
CA ALA A 241 1.76 15.52 -10.18
C ALA A 241 3.25 15.15 -10.39
N GLU A 242 4.01 14.99 -9.31
CA GLU A 242 5.42 14.56 -9.39
C GLU A 242 5.54 13.12 -9.92
N SER A 243 4.65 12.22 -9.50
CA SER A 243 4.61 10.85 -10.02
C SER A 243 4.35 10.82 -11.54
N ALA A 244 3.40 11.63 -12.01
CA ALA A 244 3.09 11.76 -13.44
C ALA A 244 4.27 12.36 -14.24
N LYS A 245 4.95 13.39 -13.71
CA LYS A 245 6.14 14.01 -14.30
C LYS A 245 7.28 12.99 -14.47
N LEU A 246 7.46 12.09 -13.50
CA LEU A 246 8.45 11.01 -13.55
C LEU A 246 7.95 9.79 -14.36
N LYS A 247 6.72 9.82 -14.89
CA LYS A 247 6.08 8.72 -15.63
C LYS A 247 6.02 7.42 -14.82
N LEU A 248 5.83 7.53 -13.51
CA LEU A 248 5.68 6.37 -12.63
C LEU A 248 4.33 5.71 -12.85
N GLN A 249 4.29 4.39 -12.78
CA GLN A 249 3.06 3.62 -12.84
C GLN A 249 2.36 3.63 -11.48
N TYR A 250 1.02 3.70 -11.49
CA TYR A 250 0.23 3.53 -10.26
C TYR A 250 -0.14 2.06 -10.08
N PHE A 251 0.09 1.54 -8.87
CA PHE A 251 -0.25 0.18 -8.49
C PHE A 251 -1.26 0.20 -7.34
N THR A 252 -2.21 -0.72 -7.37
CA THR A 252 -2.91 -1.14 -6.15
C THR A 252 -2.02 -2.11 -5.37
N MET A 253 -2.28 -2.29 -4.07
CA MET A 253 -1.48 -3.22 -3.26
C MET A 253 -1.61 -4.67 -3.74
N ASN A 254 -2.77 -5.06 -4.26
CA ASN A 254 -2.98 -6.39 -4.85
C ASN A 254 -2.12 -6.64 -6.09
N GLU A 255 -1.85 -5.62 -6.89
CA GLU A 255 -1.01 -5.73 -8.10
C GLU A 255 0.47 -5.96 -7.75
N LEU A 256 0.94 -5.56 -6.57
CA LEU A 256 2.34 -5.76 -6.14
C LEU A 256 2.72 -7.24 -5.97
N HIS A 257 1.76 -8.11 -5.65
CA HIS A 257 1.99 -9.55 -5.44
C HIS A 257 1.70 -10.38 -6.69
N SER A 258 1.16 -9.80 -7.75
CA SER A 258 0.65 -10.57 -8.92
C SER A 258 1.74 -10.97 -9.89
N GLY A 259 3.02 -10.79 -9.61
CA GLY A 259 4.14 -11.08 -10.53
C GLY A 259 3.74 -10.74 -11.98
N LEU A 260 4.06 -9.56 -12.45
CA LEU A 260 3.75 -9.14 -13.84
C LEU A 260 4.36 -10.08 -14.85
#